data_5a6075bbbcd12760cc73ea8f06375850
#
_entry.id   5a6075bbbcd12760cc73ea8f06375850
#
_cell.length_a   1.000
_cell.length_b   1.000
_cell.length_c   1.000
_cell.angle_alpha   90.00
_cell.angle_beta   90.00
_cell.angle_gamma   90.00
#
_symmetry.space_group_name_H-M   'P 1'
#
loop_
_entity.id
_entity.type
_entity.pdbx_description
1 polymer ?
#
loop_
_entity_poly.entity_id
_entity_poly.type
_entity_poly.pdbx_seq_one_letter_code
_entity_poly.pdbx_strand_id
1 'polypeptide(L)'
;MSELRKWAIACAAGIALAASGAAAQQKELKIGYQPFPIQEAAIAIFEKWGAKNNVKIVKVPNSYGVYVEKMTASLTSGSDQYDVIWHNDDWGQLWYKLLEPTNDIKGMEKVQPWGIQDFIFNNEQGQTTVVPMVHTLGAFFYRTDLVKESELPKTWADMVRISQKLQKEGKVKYGYVGGMSMNNTWFTWLWSMWTNNCDVLLPIFSRDNKVLAQNGFKPALDQPCMQQSAEFWWDAINTYKISPRGMPTYDRNEANAVFMAGDAAFTLADSYFYGVFNDPVKSKIAGKVSIAHFPLGPNRKPGDYVLWNDIWGWAIPKALPAERKKLAKEMLSAFLLDEEGQIQMWNKTGGPPPNMDVWKKIDDPFWRKIKELYLDVKPTVRGAYYFANWPGTHKAFSDVVTRAVIGKREDIPKVLKDGMQSVHDAATK
;
A
#
# COMPACT_ATOMS: atom_id res chain seq x y z
N MET A 1 92.45 19.51 31.45
CA MET A 1 92.13 18.76 32.66
C MET A 1 90.66 18.69 32.74
N SER A 2 90.00 17.71 32.67
CA SER A 2 89.91 16.29 32.90
C SER A 2 88.51 15.89 32.48
N GLU A 3 88.45 14.90 31.65
CA GLU A 3 87.83 13.60 31.88
C GLU A 3 86.28 13.66 31.91
N LEU A 4 85.62 13.38 30.87
CA LEU A 4 85.24 12.08 30.28
C LEU A 4 84.79 11.03 31.27
N ARG A 5 83.50 10.78 31.23
CA ARG A 5 82.97 9.41 31.41
C ARG A 5 81.83 9.15 30.43
N LYS A 6 82.08 8.18 29.55
CA LYS A 6 81.13 7.52 28.66
C LYS A 6 80.12 6.72 29.43
N TRP A 7 78.87 6.90 29.18
CA TRP A 7 77.84 5.87 29.42
C TRP A 7 77.10 5.60 28.16
N ALA A 8 77.31 4.46 27.56
CA ALA A 8 76.53 3.89 26.51
C ALA A 8 75.19 3.36 27.09
N ILE A 9 74.11 3.94 26.75
CA ILE A 9 72.78 3.39 27.02
C ILE A 9 72.30 2.72 25.73
N ALA A 10 72.27 1.39 25.74
CA ALA A 10 71.65 0.62 24.68
C ALA A 10 70.13 0.82 24.76
N CYS A 11 69.56 1.60 23.81
CA CYS A 11 68.13 1.65 23.58
C CYS A 11 67.72 0.41 22.79
N ALA A 12 67.22 -0.62 23.50
CA ALA A 12 66.43 -1.69 22.87
C ALA A 12 65.11 -1.08 22.39
N ALA A 13 65.03 -0.78 21.08
CA ALA A 13 63.75 -0.40 20.45
C ALA A 13 62.89 -1.64 20.36
N GLY A 14 62.03 -1.82 21.36
CA GLY A 14 60.91 -2.76 21.29
C GLY A 14 59.93 -2.27 20.24
N ILE A 15 59.91 -2.90 19.06
CA ILE A 15 58.85 -2.73 18.08
C ILE A 15 57.60 -3.39 18.66
N ALA A 16 56.78 -2.64 19.36
CA ALA A 16 55.43 -3.02 19.65
C ALA A 16 54.67 -3.00 18.32
N LEU A 17 54.48 -4.14 17.68
CA LEU A 17 53.47 -4.31 16.67
C LEU A 17 52.11 -4.08 17.36
N ALA A 18 51.67 -2.83 17.30
CA ALA A 18 50.27 -2.52 17.52
C ALA A 18 49.50 -3.16 16.36
N ALA A 19 49.03 -4.39 16.58
CA ALA A 19 47.95 -4.95 15.78
C ALA A 19 46.70 -4.08 16.03
N SER A 20 46.64 -2.92 15.37
CA SER A 20 45.39 -2.20 15.20
C SER A 20 44.51 -3.12 14.36
N GLY A 21 43.77 -3.98 15.05
CA GLY A 21 42.59 -4.60 14.44
C GLY A 21 41.74 -3.47 13.93
N ALA A 22 41.86 -3.18 12.65
CA ALA A 22 40.86 -2.33 11.98
C ALA A 22 39.53 -2.99 12.24
N ALA A 23 38.81 -2.50 13.24
CA ALA A 23 37.42 -2.87 13.42
C ALA A 23 36.76 -2.60 12.07
N ALA A 24 36.42 -3.65 11.34
CA ALA A 24 35.78 -3.53 10.03
C ALA A 24 34.59 -2.61 10.23
N GLN A 25 34.63 -1.46 9.60
CA GLN A 25 33.56 -0.47 9.71
C GLN A 25 32.25 -1.19 9.43
N GLN A 26 31.34 -1.15 10.39
CA GLN A 26 30.05 -1.81 10.27
C GLN A 26 29.37 -1.31 9.00
N LYS A 27 29.05 -2.23 8.08
CA LYS A 27 28.30 -1.92 6.88
C LYS A 27 26.93 -1.42 7.26
N GLU A 28 26.34 -0.54 6.47
CA GLU A 28 24.97 -0.08 6.69
C GLU A 28 24.14 -0.16 5.41
N LEU A 29 22.83 -0.35 5.56
CA LEU A 29 21.82 -0.24 4.51
C LEU A 29 20.75 0.75 4.94
N LYS A 30 20.50 1.75 4.11
CA LYS A 30 19.50 2.81 4.31
C LYS A 30 18.20 2.45 3.62
N ILE A 31 17.14 2.34 4.39
CA ILE A 31 15.82 1.93 3.92
C ILE A 31 14.89 3.14 3.86
N GLY A 32 14.56 3.58 2.64
CA GLY A 32 13.56 4.62 2.40
C GLY A 32 12.15 4.03 2.44
N TYR A 33 11.34 4.47 3.39
CA TYR A 33 10.02 3.87 3.60
C TYR A 33 9.02 4.84 4.21
N GLN A 34 7.78 4.40 4.34
CA GLN A 34 6.73 5.08 5.08
C GLN A 34 6.43 4.29 6.37
N PRO A 35 6.30 4.94 7.55
CA PRO A 35 6.15 4.24 8.82
C PRO A 35 4.74 3.65 9.01
N PHE A 36 4.32 2.77 8.11
CA PHE A 36 3.11 1.96 8.27
C PHE A 36 3.40 0.67 9.04
N PRO A 37 2.41 0.15 9.78
CA PRO A 37 2.57 -1.07 10.58
C PRO A 37 3.17 -2.25 9.82
N ILE A 38 2.75 -2.44 8.56
CA ILE A 38 3.24 -3.54 7.71
C ILE A 38 4.70 -3.35 7.30
N GLN A 39 5.13 -2.12 7.00
CA GLN A 39 6.51 -1.83 6.64
C GLN A 39 7.43 -1.93 7.86
N GLU A 40 6.99 -1.46 9.02
CA GLU A 40 7.74 -1.65 10.28
C GLU A 40 7.90 -3.13 10.62
N ALA A 41 6.88 -3.95 10.37
CA ALA A 41 6.98 -5.40 10.58
C ALA A 41 7.96 -6.07 9.60
N ALA A 42 7.98 -5.64 8.33
CA ALA A 42 8.93 -6.14 7.35
C ALA A 42 10.37 -5.69 7.67
N ILE A 43 10.56 -4.44 8.09
CA ILE A 43 11.88 -3.91 8.46
C ILE A 43 12.45 -4.63 9.70
N ALA A 44 11.61 -5.08 10.62
CA ALA A 44 12.06 -5.90 11.74
C ALA A 44 12.76 -7.20 11.28
N ILE A 45 12.36 -7.78 10.15
CA ILE A 45 13.06 -8.92 9.53
C ILE A 45 14.44 -8.48 9.01
N PHE A 46 14.54 -7.29 8.40
CA PHE A 46 15.82 -6.73 7.97
C PHE A 46 16.75 -6.47 9.14
N GLU A 47 16.25 -5.91 10.24
CA GLU A 47 17.02 -5.66 11.47
C GLU A 47 17.55 -6.97 12.08
N LYS A 48 16.72 -8.03 12.12
CA LYS A 48 17.12 -9.38 12.55
C LYS A 48 18.25 -9.95 11.67
N TRP A 49 18.16 -9.80 10.36
CA TRP A 49 19.20 -10.20 9.42
C TRP A 49 20.46 -9.35 9.59
N GLY A 50 20.30 -8.04 9.71
CA GLY A 50 21.41 -7.11 9.90
C GLY A 50 22.23 -7.40 11.14
N ALA A 51 21.57 -7.70 12.27
CA ALA A 51 22.23 -8.10 13.51
C ALA A 51 23.08 -9.37 13.36
N LYS A 52 22.61 -10.35 12.57
CA LYS A 52 23.36 -11.61 12.31
C LYS A 52 24.54 -11.41 11.36
N ASN A 53 24.50 -10.41 10.49
CA ASN A 53 25.49 -10.20 9.43
C ASN A 53 26.39 -8.98 9.66
N ASN A 54 26.35 -8.37 10.85
CA ASN A 54 27.08 -7.15 11.20
C ASN A 54 26.77 -5.98 10.22
N VAL A 55 25.50 -5.85 9.84
CA VAL A 55 24.99 -4.78 8.97
C VAL A 55 23.98 -3.95 9.75
N LYS A 56 24.21 -2.65 9.83
CA LYS A 56 23.27 -1.72 10.45
C LYS A 56 22.14 -1.39 9.46
N ILE A 57 20.90 -1.57 9.88
CA ILE A 57 19.74 -1.11 9.13
C ILE A 57 19.40 0.32 9.58
N VAL A 58 19.47 1.25 8.67
CA VAL A 58 19.18 2.68 8.90
C VAL A 58 17.80 3.00 8.33
N LYS A 59 16.85 3.21 9.20
CA LYS A 59 15.47 3.59 8.81
C LYS A 59 15.42 5.06 8.42
N VAL A 60 14.95 5.35 7.21
CA VAL A 60 14.77 6.71 6.67
C VAL A 60 13.28 6.91 6.36
N PRO A 61 12.46 7.29 7.36
CA PRO A 61 11.03 7.47 7.17
C PRO A 61 10.72 8.70 6.34
N ASN A 62 9.69 8.60 5.51
CA ASN A 62 9.16 9.69 4.71
C ASN A 62 7.64 9.71 4.80
N SER A 63 7.02 10.89 4.79
CA SER A 63 5.56 11.00 4.71
C SER A 63 5.06 10.65 3.30
N TYR A 64 3.86 10.07 3.22
CA TYR A 64 3.26 9.63 1.96
C TYR A 64 3.16 10.76 0.92
N GLY A 65 2.70 11.93 1.34
CA GLY A 65 2.44 13.05 0.44
C GLY A 65 3.67 13.58 -0.33
N VAL A 66 4.89 13.29 0.15
CA VAL A 66 6.14 13.71 -0.51
C VAL A 66 7.03 12.54 -0.95
N TYR A 67 6.59 11.30 -0.69
CA TYR A 67 7.40 10.11 -0.91
C TYR A 67 7.77 9.95 -2.39
N VAL A 68 6.78 9.99 -3.27
CA VAL A 68 6.99 9.78 -4.72
C VAL A 68 7.94 10.82 -5.29
N GLU A 69 7.76 12.09 -4.94
CA GLU A 69 8.63 13.18 -5.42
C GLU A 69 10.07 13.00 -4.96
N LYS A 70 10.27 12.71 -3.66
CA LYS A 70 11.61 12.50 -3.10
C LYS A 70 12.32 11.29 -3.71
N MET A 71 11.60 10.17 -3.84
CA MET A 71 12.18 8.95 -4.43
C MET A 71 12.48 9.16 -5.91
N THR A 72 11.59 9.79 -6.66
CA THR A 72 11.85 10.13 -8.07
C THR A 72 13.08 11.02 -8.22
N ALA A 73 13.20 12.06 -7.41
CA ALA A 73 14.37 12.94 -7.43
C ALA A 73 15.67 12.19 -7.08
N SER A 74 15.64 11.34 -6.06
CA SER A 74 16.79 10.51 -5.66
C SER A 74 17.19 9.51 -6.76
N LEU A 75 16.22 8.83 -7.35
CA LEU A 75 16.47 7.84 -8.41
C LEU A 75 16.99 8.49 -9.69
N THR A 76 16.40 9.61 -10.11
CA THR A 76 16.82 10.32 -11.35
C THR A 76 18.18 11.00 -11.22
N SER A 77 18.54 11.51 -10.04
CA SER A 77 19.86 12.08 -9.79
C SER A 77 20.96 11.03 -9.61
N GLY A 78 20.62 9.73 -9.52
CA GLY A 78 21.58 8.69 -9.20
C GLY A 78 22.14 8.78 -7.77
N SER A 79 21.39 9.41 -6.85
CA SER A 79 21.78 9.58 -5.45
C SER A 79 21.92 8.22 -4.75
N ASP A 80 22.90 8.11 -3.87
CA ASP A 80 23.13 6.96 -2.98
C ASP A 80 22.51 7.13 -1.59
N GLN A 81 21.52 8.00 -1.47
CA GLN A 81 20.85 8.30 -0.21
C GLN A 81 20.10 7.07 0.36
N TYR A 82 19.61 6.20 -0.51
CA TYR A 82 18.87 4.99 -0.13
C TYR A 82 19.49 3.76 -0.79
N ASP A 83 19.53 2.63 -0.07
CA ASP A 83 19.92 1.33 -0.59
C ASP A 83 18.72 0.49 -1.03
N VAL A 84 17.65 0.59 -0.27
CA VAL A 84 16.38 -0.03 -0.57
C VAL A 84 15.28 0.99 -0.34
N ILE A 85 14.32 1.02 -1.23
CA ILE A 85 13.15 1.90 -1.14
C ILE A 85 11.87 1.07 -1.15
N TRP A 86 10.87 1.52 -0.43
CA TRP A 86 9.51 1.01 -0.59
C TRP A 86 8.98 1.33 -1.97
N HIS A 87 8.29 0.39 -2.55
CA HIS A 87 7.69 0.50 -3.86
C HIS A 87 6.22 0.07 -3.80
N ASN A 88 5.32 0.89 -4.33
CA ASN A 88 3.93 0.55 -4.56
C ASN A 88 3.72 0.19 -6.03
N ASP A 89 2.76 -0.66 -6.32
CA ASP A 89 2.41 -1.06 -7.68
C ASP A 89 2.05 0.13 -8.59
N ASP A 90 1.46 1.18 -8.07
CA ASP A 90 1.18 2.44 -8.76
C ASP A 90 2.40 3.09 -9.45
N TRP A 91 3.62 2.76 -9.02
CA TRP A 91 4.84 3.44 -9.46
C TRP A 91 5.72 2.60 -10.39
N GLY A 92 5.28 1.41 -10.73
CA GLY A 92 6.05 0.48 -11.55
C GLY A 92 6.53 1.12 -12.86
N GLN A 93 5.62 1.68 -13.63
CA GLN A 93 5.96 2.31 -14.91
C GLN A 93 6.74 3.62 -14.77
N LEU A 94 6.67 4.27 -13.61
CA LEU A 94 7.43 5.49 -13.32
C LEU A 94 8.91 5.20 -13.08
N TRP A 95 9.24 4.09 -12.40
CA TRP A 95 10.59 3.87 -11.87
C TRP A 95 11.35 2.67 -12.44
N TYR A 96 10.72 1.73 -13.17
CA TYR A 96 11.38 0.47 -13.58
C TYR A 96 12.74 0.65 -14.27
N LYS A 97 12.96 1.73 -15.04
CA LYS A 97 14.23 2.04 -15.70
C LYS A 97 15.34 2.43 -14.72
N LEU A 98 14.96 2.91 -13.56
CA LEU A 98 15.84 3.43 -12.52
C LEU A 98 16.14 2.41 -11.42
N LEU A 99 15.57 1.20 -11.54
CA LEU A 99 15.67 0.15 -10.53
C LEU A 99 16.52 -1.03 -11.02
N GLU A 100 17.17 -1.68 -10.09
CA GLU A 100 17.96 -2.90 -10.31
C GLU A 100 17.03 -4.10 -10.53
N PRO A 101 17.31 -5.01 -11.48
CA PRO A 101 16.60 -6.29 -11.59
C PRO A 101 16.71 -7.13 -10.32
N THR A 102 15.62 -7.78 -9.95
CA THR A 102 15.49 -8.56 -8.71
C THR A 102 15.14 -10.04 -8.94
N ASN A 103 14.96 -10.47 -10.19
CA ASN A 103 14.59 -11.85 -10.54
C ASN A 103 15.67 -12.89 -10.19
N ASP A 104 16.90 -12.47 -9.97
CA ASP A 104 18.03 -13.30 -9.52
C ASP A 104 18.10 -13.47 -7.99
N ILE A 105 17.26 -12.78 -7.23
CA ILE A 105 17.22 -12.88 -5.76
C ILE A 105 16.60 -14.22 -5.37
N LYS A 106 17.35 -15.02 -4.60
CA LYS A 106 16.86 -16.28 -4.07
C LYS A 106 15.63 -16.07 -3.18
N GLY A 107 14.58 -16.84 -3.42
CA GLY A 107 13.28 -16.70 -2.75
C GLY A 107 12.21 -16.06 -3.65
N MET A 108 12.59 -15.43 -4.78
CA MET A 108 11.61 -14.92 -5.75
C MET A 108 10.78 -16.05 -6.36
N GLU A 109 11.30 -17.26 -6.46
CA GLU A 109 10.59 -18.46 -6.91
C GLU A 109 9.46 -18.90 -5.96
N LYS A 110 9.46 -18.40 -4.73
CA LYS A 110 8.42 -18.66 -3.72
C LYS A 110 7.34 -17.61 -3.69
N VAL A 111 7.54 -16.49 -4.37
CA VAL A 111 6.58 -15.41 -4.43
C VAL A 111 5.41 -15.83 -5.32
N GLN A 112 4.21 -15.49 -4.89
CA GLN A 112 3.01 -15.81 -5.65
C GLN A 112 3.06 -15.24 -7.08
N PRO A 113 2.68 -16.05 -8.11
CA PRO A 113 2.86 -15.68 -9.52
C PRO A 113 2.15 -14.40 -9.94
N TRP A 114 0.96 -14.12 -9.40
CA TRP A 114 0.20 -12.92 -9.76
C TRP A 114 0.79 -11.62 -9.16
N GLY A 115 1.58 -11.70 -8.07
CA GLY A 115 2.38 -10.59 -7.59
C GLY A 115 3.56 -10.24 -8.50
N ILE A 116 4.03 -11.19 -9.31
CA ILE A 116 5.12 -11.01 -10.28
C ILE A 116 4.58 -10.79 -11.70
N GLN A 117 3.49 -11.46 -12.07
CA GLN A 117 2.91 -11.42 -13.42
C GLN A 117 2.22 -10.10 -13.75
N ASP A 118 1.85 -9.32 -12.77
CA ASP A 118 1.28 -8.00 -12.99
C ASP A 118 2.41 -7.02 -13.31
N PHE A 119 2.99 -7.10 -14.47
CA PHE A 119 3.92 -6.20 -15.21
C PHE A 119 4.41 -4.92 -14.53
N ILE A 120 3.78 -4.56 -13.43
CA ILE A 120 3.97 -3.36 -12.64
C ILE A 120 5.41 -3.25 -12.21
N PHE A 121 6.00 -4.40 -11.95
CA PHE A 121 7.37 -4.52 -11.47
C PHE A 121 8.37 -4.99 -12.52
N ASN A 122 7.95 -5.12 -13.78
CA ASN A 122 8.82 -5.62 -14.84
C ASN A 122 9.40 -4.49 -15.68
N ASN A 123 10.69 -4.61 -16.03
CA ASN A 123 11.32 -3.75 -17.02
C ASN A 123 10.98 -4.20 -18.46
N GLU A 124 11.52 -3.48 -19.44
CA GLU A 124 11.29 -3.76 -20.87
C GLU A 124 11.77 -5.16 -21.30
N GLN A 125 12.71 -5.76 -20.58
CA GLN A 125 13.23 -7.11 -20.80
C GLN A 125 12.42 -8.18 -20.06
N GLY A 126 11.31 -7.83 -19.43
CA GLY A 126 10.50 -8.74 -18.63
C GLY A 126 11.12 -9.17 -17.30
N GLN A 127 12.17 -8.48 -16.85
CA GLN A 127 12.79 -8.75 -15.56
C GLN A 127 12.07 -7.97 -14.46
N THR A 128 11.78 -8.62 -13.35
CA THR A 128 11.26 -7.96 -12.15
C THR A 128 12.26 -6.98 -11.57
N THR A 129 11.78 -5.82 -11.11
CA THR A 129 12.60 -4.75 -10.48
C THR A 129 12.20 -4.49 -9.03
N VAL A 130 11.27 -5.28 -8.50
CA VAL A 130 10.75 -5.15 -7.13
C VAL A 130 10.66 -6.53 -6.49
N VAL A 131 11.03 -6.62 -5.23
CA VAL A 131 10.78 -7.77 -4.38
C VAL A 131 9.46 -7.54 -3.66
N PRO A 132 8.40 -8.30 -3.93
CA PRO A 132 7.14 -8.16 -3.22
C PRO A 132 7.30 -8.30 -1.71
N MET A 133 6.67 -7.41 -0.95
CA MET A 133 6.67 -7.39 0.50
C MET A 133 5.37 -7.94 1.06
N VAL A 134 4.27 -7.50 0.51
CA VAL A 134 2.93 -7.86 0.94
C VAL A 134 1.98 -7.79 -0.24
N HIS A 135 1.05 -8.71 -0.26
CA HIS A 135 -0.11 -8.63 -1.12
C HIS A 135 -1.26 -8.06 -0.32
N THR A 136 -1.36 -6.74 -0.31
CA THR A 136 -2.45 -6.10 0.41
C THR A 136 -3.73 -6.12 -0.42
N LEU A 137 -4.82 -6.33 0.26
CA LEU A 137 -6.16 -6.35 -0.32
C LEU A 137 -6.95 -5.23 0.31
N GLY A 138 -7.64 -4.44 -0.49
CA GLY A 138 -8.67 -3.58 0.04
C GLY A 138 -9.80 -4.44 0.60
N ALA A 139 -10.13 -4.27 1.86
CA ALA A 139 -11.13 -5.06 2.55
C ALA A 139 -12.26 -4.19 3.09
N PHE A 140 -13.49 -4.63 2.91
CA PHE A 140 -14.66 -4.00 3.49
C PHE A 140 -14.86 -4.52 4.91
N PHE A 141 -14.41 -3.75 5.90
CA PHE A 141 -14.49 -4.08 7.32
C PHE A 141 -15.84 -3.74 7.90
N TYR A 142 -16.32 -4.58 8.81
CA TYR A 142 -17.57 -4.35 9.54
C TYR A 142 -17.48 -4.73 11.02
N ARG A 143 -18.38 -4.19 11.82
CA ARG A 143 -18.56 -4.47 13.25
C ARG A 143 -19.40 -5.72 13.45
N THR A 144 -18.77 -6.81 13.90
CA THR A 144 -19.43 -8.11 14.12
C THR A 144 -20.43 -8.11 15.29
N ASP A 145 -20.25 -7.20 16.24
CA ASP A 145 -21.18 -7.00 17.36
C ASP A 145 -22.43 -6.17 16.97
N LEU A 146 -22.46 -5.58 15.79
CA LEU A 146 -23.57 -4.76 15.30
C LEU A 146 -24.30 -5.39 14.11
N VAL A 147 -23.59 -6.11 13.26
CA VAL A 147 -24.12 -6.67 12.01
C VAL A 147 -23.74 -8.14 11.94
N LYS A 148 -24.75 -9.03 11.86
CA LYS A 148 -24.54 -10.45 11.63
C LYS A 148 -24.11 -10.69 10.18
N GLU A 149 -23.36 -11.75 9.94
CA GLU A 149 -22.89 -12.10 8.60
C GLU A 149 -24.02 -12.28 7.59
N SER A 150 -25.14 -12.85 8.01
CA SER A 150 -26.36 -13.03 7.20
C SER A 150 -27.07 -11.71 6.85
N GLU A 151 -26.77 -10.62 7.56
CA GLU A 151 -27.37 -9.29 7.41
C GLU A 151 -26.44 -8.29 6.74
N LEU A 152 -25.26 -8.73 6.28
CA LEU A 152 -24.27 -7.85 5.63
C LEU A 152 -24.86 -7.17 4.38
N PRO A 153 -24.49 -5.90 4.12
CA PRO A 153 -24.96 -5.17 2.97
C PRO A 153 -24.43 -5.81 1.67
N LYS A 154 -25.34 -6.15 0.76
CA LYS A 154 -25.00 -6.66 -0.59
C LYS A 154 -24.96 -5.55 -1.63
N THR A 155 -25.67 -4.46 -1.37
CA THR A 155 -25.78 -3.30 -2.27
C THR A 155 -25.53 -2.00 -1.50
N TRP A 156 -25.30 -0.91 -2.23
CA TRP A 156 -25.21 0.44 -1.63
C TRP A 156 -26.51 0.78 -0.87
N ALA A 157 -27.68 0.42 -1.42
CA ALA A 157 -28.95 0.65 -0.75
C ALA A 157 -29.06 -0.12 0.57
N ASP A 158 -28.57 -1.35 0.62
CA ASP A 158 -28.50 -2.10 1.90
C ASP A 158 -27.60 -1.41 2.90
N MET A 159 -26.42 -0.91 2.46
CA MET A 159 -25.50 -0.19 3.34
C MET A 159 -26.16 1.05 3.94
N VAL A 160 -26.92 1.81 3.15
CA VAL A 160 -27.67 2.97 3.65
C VAL A 160 -28.71 2.52 4.67
N ARG A 161 -29.55 1.55 4.33
CA ARG A 161 -30.63 1.03 5.19
C ARG A 161 -30.10 0.52 6.53
N ILE A 162 -29.05 -0.29 6.51
CA ILE A 162 -28.43 -0.84 7.74
C ILE A 162 -27.80 0.29 8.57
N SER A 163 -27.10 1.22 7.93
CA SER A 163 -26.50 2.35 8.59
C SER A 163 -27.50 3.21 9.33
N GLN A 164 -28.61 3.59 8.67
CA GLN A 164 -29.67 4.40 9.28
C GLN A 164 -30.37 3.66 10.42
N LYS A 165 -30.56 2.33 10.31
CA LYS A 165 -31.08 1.51 11.40
C LYS A 165 -30.18 1.60 12.63
N LEU A 166 -28.87 1.37 12.46
CA LEU A 166 -27.90 1.39 13.56
C LEU A 166 -27.77 2.79 14.20
N GLN A 167 -27.85 3.85 13.40
CA GLN A 167 -27.87 5.23 13.88
C GLN A 167 -29.14 5.51 14.71
N LYS A 168 -30.32 5.09 14.23
CA LYS A 168 -31.59 5.24 14.95
C LYS A 168 -31.61 4.49 16.28
N GLU A 169 -30.93 3.34 16.33
CA GLU A 169 -30.76 2.55 17.56
C GLU A 169 -29.67 3.11 18.51
N GLY A 170 -29.01 4.21 18.13
CA GLY A 170 -27.92 4.80 18.92
C GLY A 170 -26.66 3.94 19.02
N LYS A 171 -26.48 2.95 18.11
CA LYS A 171 -25.35 2.02 18.12
C LYS A 171 -24.08 2.62 17.54
N VAL A 172 -24.20 3.51 16.57
CA VAL A 172 -23.11 4.19 15.89
C VAL A 172 -23.48 5.64 15.57
N LYS A 173 -22.47 6.48 15.43
CA LYS A 173 -22.64 7.85 14.95
C LYS A 173 -22.74 7.89 13.43
N TYR A 174 -22.00 7.02 12.76
CA TYR A 174 -21.95 6.91 11.31
C TYR A 174 -22.15 5.46 10.87
N GLY A 175 -22.74 5.26 9.70
CA GLY A 175 -22.78 3.94 9.07
C GLY A 175 -21.43 3.58 8.45
N TYR A 176 -20.88 4.49 7.64
CA TYR A 176 -19.63 4.30 6.92
C TYR A 176 -18.67 5.47 7.15
N VAL A 177 -17.39 5.13 7.23
CA VAL A 177 -16.27 6.08 7.16
C VAL A 177 -15.18 5.53 6.26
N GLY A 178 -14.56 6.37 5.45
CA GLY A 178 -13.43 5.99 4.59
C GLY A 178 -12.54 7.19 4.27
N GLY A 179 -11.31 6.93 3.83
CA GLY A 179 -10.44 7.95 3.28
C GLY A 179 -11.00 8.46 1.96
N MET A 180 -11.02 9.78 1.75
CA MET A 180 -11.55 10.42 0.56
C MET A 180 -10.70 11.58 0.06
N SER A 181 -9.74 12.04 0.87
CA SER A 181 -8.79 13.08 0.47
C SER A 181 -7.89 12.61 -0.67
N MET A 182 -7.23 13.55 -1.29
CA MET A 182 -6.20 13.26 -2.31
C MET A 182 -5.24 12.16 -1.84
N ASN A 183 -4.92 11.20 -2.69
CA ASN A 183 -4.15 9.98 -2.42
C ASN A 183 -4.85 8.94 -1.52
N ASN A 184 -6.07 9.20 -1.02
CA ASN A 184 -6.87 8.26 -0.24
C ASN A 184 -8.21 7.93 -0.90
N THR A 185 -8.44 8.37 -2.13
CA THR A 185 -9.66 8.11 -2.90
C THR A 185 -9.93 6.62 -3.14
N TRP A 186 -8.90 5.75 -3.03
CA TRP A 186 -9.01 4.30 -3.05
C TRP A 186 -10.06 3.77 -2.04
N PHE A 187 -10.12 4.35 -0.85
CA PHE A 187 -10.93 3.90 0.28
C PHE A 187 -12.39 4.38 0.24
N THR A 188 -12.78 5.05 -0.80
CA THR A 188 -14.16 5.52 -0.95
C THR A 188 -14.57 5.56 -2.41
N TRP A 189 -13.86 6.33 -3.23
CA TRP A 189 -14.22 6.59 -4.60
C TRP A 189 -13.98 5.42 -5.53
N LEU A 190 -12.73 4.93 -5.59
CA LEU A 190 -12.36 3.93 -6.59
C LEU A 190 -13.13 2.64 -6.37
N TRP A 191 -13.23 2.13 -5.14
CA TRP A 191 -14.00 0.91 -4.92
C TRP A 191 -15.48 1.09 -5.28
N SER A 192 -16.08 2.24 -4.96
CA SER A 192 -17.50 2.48 -5.31
C SER A 192 -17.72 2.53 -6.82
N MET A 193 -16.82 3.16 -7.58
CA MET A 193 -16.87 3.12 -9.04
C MET A 193 -16.76 1.69 -9.57
N TRP A 194 -15.76 0.94 -9.11
CA TRP A 194 -15.53 -0.42 -9.57
C TRP A 194 -16.69 -1.35 -9.23
N THR A 195 -17.28 -1.21 -8.04
CA THR A 195 -18.50 -1.94 -7.68
C THR A 195 -19.75 -1.45 -8.43
N ASN A 196 -19.68 -0.31 -9.12
CA ASN A 196 -20.70 0.21 -10.01
C ASN A 196 -20.39 -0.02 -11.50
N ASN A 197 -19.46 -0.91 -11.81
CA ASN A 197 -19.01 -1.20 -13.18
C ASN A 197 -18.53 0.04 -13.94
N CYS A 198 -17.77 0.90 -13.29
CA CYS A 198 -17.27 2.16 -13.79
C CYS A 198 -15.74 2.24 -13.64
N ASP A 199 -15.13 3.15 -14.39
CA ASP A 199 -13.70 3.44 -14.24
C ASP A 199 -13.39 4.90 -14.59
N VAL A 200 -12.23 5.39 -14.11
CA VAL A 200 -11.72 6.75 -14.36
C VAL A 200 -11.33 6.95 -15.82
N LEU A 201 -10.83 5.89 -16.45
CA LEU A 201 -10.29 5.87 -17.80
C LEU A 201 -10.94 4.76 -18.62
N LEU A 202 -11.10 4.99 -19.93
CA LEU A 202 -11.55 3.98 -20.89
C LEU A 202 -10.45 3.67 -21.92
N PRO A 203 -10.34 2.42 -22.36
CA PRO A 203 -11.14 1.25 -21.97
C PRO A 203 -10.96 0.90 -20.50
N ILE A 204 -11.96 0.25 -19.90
CA ILE A 204 -11.87 -0.20 -18.50
C ILE A 204 -10.61 -1.05 -18.34
N PHE A 205 -9.78 -0.69 -17.37
CA PHE A 205 -8.54 -1.40 -17.10
C PHE A 205 -8.79 -2.86 -16.72
N SER A 206 -8.03 -3.76 -17.30
CA SER A 206 -7.97 -5.18 -16.94
C SER A 206 -6.52 -5.66 -17.00
N ARG A 207 -6.22 -6.81 -16.40
CA ARG A 207 -4.90 -7.47 -16.53
C ARG A 207 -4.47 -7.70 -17.97
N ASP A 208 -5.43 -7.97 -18.84
CA ASP A 208 -5.18 -8.23 -20.26
C ASP A 208 -5.00 -6.93 -21.05
N ASN A 209 -5.42 -5.81 -20.49
CA ASN A 209 -5.33 -4.49 -21.10
C ASN A 209 -4.05 -3.75 -20.67
N LYS A 210 -2.92 -4.37 -20.95
CA LYS A 210 -1.57 -3.90 -20.60
C LYS A 210 -1.16 -2.57 -21.24
N VAL A 211 -2.03 -1.95 -22.01
CA VAL A 211 -1.62 -1.05 -23.07
C VAL A 211 -2.43 0.25 -23.05
N LEU A 212 -2.94 0.66 -21.87
CA LEU A 212 -3.58 1.96 -21.74
C LEU A 212 -2.69 3.08 -22.27
N ALA A 213 -1.38 3.03 -21.98
CA ALA A 213 -0.42 4.02 -22.47
C ALA A 213 -0.11 3.90 -23.96
N GLN A 214 -0.19 2.72 -24.57
CA GLN A 214 0.15 2.50 -25.98
C GLN A 214 -1.04 2.69 -26.91
N ASN A 215 -2.27 2.37 -26.47
CA ASN A 215 -3.48 2.44 -27.33
C ASN A 215 -4.33 3.70 -27.11
N GLY A 216 -3.85 4.63 -26.30
CA GLY A 216 -4.62 5.81 -25.89
C GLY A 216 -5.75 5.45 -24.93
N PHE A 217 -5.86 6.20 -23.87
CA PHE A 217 -6.99 6.15 -22.94
C PHE A 217 -7.77 7.47 -23.01
N LYS A 218 -9.04 7.41 -22.63
CA LYS A 218 -9.88 8.59 -22.54
C LYS A 218 -10.38 8.74 -21.11
N PRO A 219 -10.32 9.92 -20.50
CA PRO A 219 -11.02 10.18 -19.25
C PRO A 219 -12.50 9.85 -19.41
N ALA A 220 -13.08 9.31 -18.37
CA ALA A 220 -14.44 8.78 -18.41
C ALA A 220 -15.28 9.28 -17.23
N LEU A 221 -15.05 10.51 -16.79
CA LEU A 221 -15.73 11.09 -15.63
C LEU A 221 -17.19 11.48 -15.93
N ASP A 222 -17.55 11.68 -17.17
CA ASP A 222 -18.91 12.05 -17.59
C ASP A 222 -19.84 10.85 -17.80
N GLN A 223 -19.38 9.63 -17.48
CA GLN A 223 -20.23 8.45 -17.55
C GLN A 223 -21.36 8.49 -16.51
N PRO A 224 -22.56 7.97 -16.84
CA PRO A 224 -23.66 7.87 -15.87
C PRO A 224 -23.28 7.14 -14.57
N CYS A 225 -22.46 6.09 -14.64
CA CYS A 225 -22.01 5.34 -13.48
C CYS A 225 -21.09 6.16 -12.58
N MET A 226 -20.28 7.07 -13.12
CA MET A 226 -19.44 7.99 -12.37
C MET A 226 -20.30 9.04 -11.64
N GLN A 227 -21.27 9.62 -12.35
CA GLN A 227 -22.24 10.54 -11.76
C GLN A 227 -22.99 9.86 -10.60
N GLN A 228 -23.50 8.64 -10.80
CA GLN A 228 -24.17 7.87 -9.73
C GLN A 228 -23.27 7.66 -8.51
N SER A 229 -21.98 7.37 -8.70
CA SER A 229 -21.03 7.20 -7.59
C SER A 229 -20.81 8.52 -6.83
N ALA A 230 -20.70 9.64 -7.55
CA ALA A 230 -20.56 10.97 -6.95
C ALA A 230 -21.82 11.38 -6.17
N GLU A 231 -22.99 11.18 -6.77
CA GLU A 231 -24.28 11.45 -6.12
C GLU A 231 -24.50 10.58 -4.88
N PHE A 232 -24.12 9.31 -4.96
CA PHE A 232 -24.20 8.40 -3.81
C PHE A 232 -23.40 8.94 -2.61
N TRP A 233 -22.15 9.39 -2.82
CA TRP A 233 -21.35 9.94 -1.72
C TRP A 233 -21.84 11.30 -1.26
N TRP A 234 -22.32 12.14 -2.16
CA TRP A 234 -22.97 13.38 -1.78
C TRP A 234 -24.18 13.11 -0.87
N ASP A 235 -25.04 12.17 -1.28
CA ASP A 235 -26.23 11.78 -0.53
C ASP A 235 -25.88 11.08 0.79
N ALA A 236 -24.85 10.22 0.81
CA ALA A 236 -24.37 9.56 2.03
C ALA A 236 -23.97 10.56 3.12
N ILE A 237 -23.40 11.71 2.71
CA ILE A 237 -22.95 12.77 3.62
C ILE A 237 -24.08 13.72 3.96
N ASN A 238 -24.86 14.18 2.99
CA ASN A 238 -25.76 15.31 3.15
C ASN A 238 -27.23 14.90 3.36
N THR A 239 -27.69 13.88 2.62
CA THR A 239 -29.09 13.42 2.67
C THR A 239 -29.29 12.30 3.68
N TYR A 240 -28.56 11.19 3.54
CA TYR A 240 -28.69 10.03 4.42
C TYR A 240 -27.94 10.23 5.75
N LYS A 241 -26.93 11.09 5.75
CA LYS A 241 -26.10 11.43 6.93
C LYS A 241 -25.45 10.19 7.57
N ILE A 242 -25.15 9.19 6.75
CA ILE A 242 -24.50 7.94 7.19
C ILE A 242 -22.97 8.06 7.22
N SER A 243 -22.42 9.16 6.72
CA SER A 243 -20.97 9.43 6.70
C SER A 243 -20.65 10.79 7.29
N PRO A 244 -19.45 10.98 7.87
CA PRO A 244 -19.05 12.28 8.44
C PRO A 244 -19.05 13.41 7.40
N ARG A 245 -19.48 14.60 7.77
CA ARG A 245 -19.38 15.78 6.88
C ARG A 245 -17.94 16.11 6.47
N GLY A 246 -16.97 15.83 7.34
CA GLY A 246 -15.53 16.02 7.08
C GLY A 246 -14.92 14.93 6.20
N MET A 247 -15.62 13.83 5.90
CA MET A 247 -15.06 12.69 5.18
C MET A 247 -14.34 13.04 3.85
N PRO A 248 -14.79 14.04 3.05
CA PRO A 248 -14.06 14.45 1.85
C PRO A 248 -12.61 14.91 2.07
N THR A 249 -12.26 15.30 3.30
CA THR A 249 -10.89 15.71 3.67
C THR A 249 -10.13 14.64 4.45
N TYR A 250 -10.78 13.55 4.82
CA TYR A 250 -10.14 12.51 5.63
C TYR A 250 -9.08 11.75 4.84
N ASP A 251 -7.93 11.60 5.46
CA ASP A 251 -6.96 10.58 5.07
C ASP A 251 -7.34 9.21 5.68
N ARG A 252 -6.51 8.22 5.39
CA ARG A 252 -6.65 6.85 5.91
C ARG A 252 -6.63 6.81 7.45
N ASN A 253 -5.75 7.59 8.08
CA ASN A 253 -5.56 7.53 9.52
C ASN A 253 -6.75 8.15 10.26
N GLU A 254 -7.29 9.25 9.75
CA GLU A 254 -8.50 9.90 10.29
C GLU A 254 -9.72 8.97 10.18
N ALA A 255 -9.91 8.34 8.99
CA ALA A 255 -10.98 7.38 8.80
C ALA A 255 -10.86 6.17 9.74
N ASN A 256 -9.66 5.59 9.85
CA ASN A 256 -9.40 4.47 10.74
C ASN A 256 -9.59 4.84 12.22
N ALA A 257 -9.21 6.06 12.62
CA ALA A 257 -9.43 6.54 13.98
C ALA A 257 -10.92 6.59 14.35
N VAL A 258 -11.78 7.07 13.43
CA VAL A 258 -13.24 7.08 13.63
C VAL A 258 -13.79 5.64 13.77
N PHE A 259 -13.32 4.72 12.94
CA PHE A 259 -13.73 3.32 13.03
C PHE A 259 -13.26 2.64 14.31
N MET A 260 -12.00 2.82 14.70
CA MET A 260 -11.43 2.27 15.95
C MET A 260 -12.07 2.87 17.22
N ALA A 261 -12.56 4.10 17.15
CA ALA A 261 -13.34 4.71 18.24
C ALA A 261 -14.72 4.05 18.45
N GLY A 262 -15.16 3.23 17.47
CA GLY A 262 -16.47 2.59 17.48
C GLY A 262 -17.60 3.48 16.95
N ASP A 263 -17.28 4.63 16.38
CA ASP A 263 -18.24 5.60 15.86
C ASP A 263 -18.85 5.19 14.51
N ALA A 264 -18.26 4.23 13.80
CA ALA A 264 -18.78 3.75 12.52
C ALA A 264 -19.00 2.23 12.51
N ALA A 265 -19.98 1.77 11.71
CA ALA A 265 -20.29 0.34 11.53
C ALA A 265 -19.41 -0.30 10.46
N PHE A 266 -19.07 0.46 9.41
CA PHE A 266 -18.33 0.00 8.24
C PHE A 266 -17.18 0.93 7.92
N THR A 267 -16.09 0.35 7.41
CA THR A 267 -15.00 1.09 6.78
C THR A 267 -14.37 0.26 5.67
N LEU A 268 -13.65 0.92 4.77
CA LEU A 268 -12.76 0.25 3.84
C LEU A 268 -11.32 0.61 4.19
N ALA A 269 -10.48 -0.39 4.32
CA ALA A 269 -9.06 -0.24 4.60
C ALA A 269 -8.27 -1.40 3.98
N ASP A 270 -6.95 -1.26 3.93
CA ASP A 270 -6.10 -2.39 3.56
C ASP A 270 -6.20 -3.51 4.61
N SER A 271 -6.14 -4.75 4.14
CA SER A 271 -6.27 -5.94 5.00
C SER A 271 -5.30 -5.97 6.19
N TYR A 272 -4.10 -5.39 6.03
CA TYR A 272 -3.11 -5.32 7.10
C TYR A 272 -3.48 -4.40 8.27
N PHE A 273 -4.56 -3.63 8.17
CA PHE A 273 -5.11 -2.91 9.33
C PHE A 273 -5.93 -3.81 10.27
N TYR A 274 -6.21 -5.06 9.89
CA TYR A 274 -6.93 -5.99 10.76
C TYR A 274 -6.28 -6.10 12.15
N GLY A 275 -4.96 -6.25 12.20
CA GLY A 275 -4.23 -6.30 13.46
C GLY A 275 -4.37 -5.00 14.28
N VAL A 276 -4.37 -3.84 13.63
CA VAL A 276 -4.53 -2.54 14.29
C VAL A 276 -5.95 -2.36 14.83
N PHE A 277 -6.96 -2.76 14.05
CA PHE A 277 -8.38 -2.70 14.49
C PHE A 277 -8.69 -3.64 15.65
N ASN A 278 -7.93 -4.72 15.80
CA ASN A 278 -8.05 -5.68 16.89
C ASN A 278 -7.03 -5.49 18.02
N ASP A 279 -6.21 -4.44 18.00
CA ASP A 279 -5.30 -4.08 19.08
C ASP A 279 -6.09 -3.50 20.26
N PRO A 280 -6.18 -4.20 21.42
CA PRO A 280 -6.98 -3.73 22.55
C PRO A 280 -6.46 -2.45 23.20
N VAL A 281 -5.21 -2.04 22.92
CA VAL A 281 -4.64 -0.80 23.43
C VAL A 281 -5.07 0.39 22.57
N LYS A 282 -5.26 0.17 21.28
CA LYS A 282 -5.52 1.25 20.30
C LYS A 282 -6.99 1.36 19.89
N SER A 283 -7.74 0.27 19.95
CA SER A 283 -9.07 0.15 19.35
C SER A 283 -10.12 -0.24 20.39
N LYS A 284 -11.18 0.56 20.48
CA LYS A 284 -12.36 0.24 21.32
C LYS A 284 -13.20 -0.91 20.77
N ILE A 285 -12.94 -1.31 19.54
CA ILE A 285 -13.66 -2.36 18.82
C ILE A 285 -12.81 -3.64 18.64
N ALA A 286 -11.73 -3.77 19.39
CA ALA A 286 -10.88 -4.96 19.36
C ALA A 286 -11.71 -6.24 19.60
N GLY A 287 -11.48 -7.27 18.79
CA GLY A 287 -12.24 -8.51 18.81
C GLY A 287 -13.65 -8.45 18.19
N LYS A 288 -14.05 -7.31 17.65
CA LYS A 288 -15.39 -7.07 17.09
C LYS A 288 -15.36 -6.69 15.60
N VAL A 289 -14.32 -7.09 14.89
CA VAL A 289 -14.09 -6.68 13.49
C VAL A 289 -13.90 -7.91 12.61
N SER A 290 -14.57 -7.91 11.47
CA SER A 290 -14.35 -8.88 10.38
C SER A 290 -14.48 -8.19 9.02
N ILE A 291 -14.34 -8.95 7.93
CA ILE A 291 -14.41 -8.45 6.56
C ILE A 291 -15.56 -9.09 5.79
N ALA A 292 -16.04 -8.40 4.78
CA ALA A 292 -17.10 -8.83 3.88
C ALA A 292 -16.78 -8.44 2.43
N HIS A 293 -17.57 -8.93 1.48
CA HIS A 293 -17.56 -8.40 0.11
C HIS A 293 -17.99 -6.94 0.09
N PHE A 294 -17.46 -6.19 -0.89
CA PHE A 294 -17.89 -4.81 -1.13
C PHE A 294 -19.36 -4.78 -1.54
N PRO A 295 -20.18 -3.87 -0.97
CA PRO A 295 -21.53 -3.64 -1.46
C PRO A 295 -21.52 -3.18 -2.92
N LEU A 296 -22.38 -3.78 -3.74
CA LEU A 296 -22.43 -3.51 -5.18
C LEU A 296 -23.30 -2.28 -5.49
N GLY A 297 -22.84 -1.51 -6.46
CA GLY A 297 -23.62 -0.43 -7.04
C GLY A 297 -24.70 -0.95 -8.03
N PRO A 298 -25.57 -0.05 -8.50
CA PRO A 298 -26.73 -0.42 -9.33
C PRO A 298 -26.39 -1.06 -10.69
N ASN A 299 -25.17 -0.87 -11.19
CA ASN A 299 -24.76 -1.37 -12.52
C ASN A 299 -24.04 -2.74 -12.44
N ARG A 300 -24.05 -3.41 -11.27
CA ARG A 300 -23.53 -4.76 -11.11
C ARG A 300 -24.61 -5.75 -10.66
N LYS A 301 -24.46 -6.98 -11.12
CA LYS A 301 -25.36 -8.07 -10.73
C LYS A 301 -24.91 -8.70 -9.40
N PRO A 302 -25.85 -9.24 -8.62
CA PRO A 302 -25.48 -10.04 -7.45
C PRO A 302 -24.50 -11.15 -7.83
N GLY A 303 -23.42 -11.30 -7.05
CA GLY A 303 -22.35 -12.26 -7.33
C GLY A 303 -21.20 -11.73 -8.20
N ASP A 304 -21.31 -10.55 -8.79
CA ASP A 304 -20.21 -9.88 -9.51
C ASP A 304 -19.23 -9.25 -8.52
N TYR A 305 -18.53 -10.08 -7.76
CA TYR A 305 -17.59 -9.59 -6.76
C TYR A 305 -16.45 -8.79 -7.38
N VAL A 306 -16.00 -7.80 -6.63
CA VAL A 306 -14.83 -6.98 -6.98
C VAL A 306 -13.77 -7.18 -5.90
N LEU A 307 -12.53 -7.38 -6.32
CA LEU A 307 -11.36 -7.38 -5.46
C LEU A 307 -10.52 -6.16 -5.77
N TRP A 308 -10.23 -5.37 -4.77
CA TRP A 308 -9.18 -4.39 -4.85
C TRP A 308 -7.86 -5.04 -4.41
N ASN A 309 -6.92 -5.08 -5.35
CA ASN A 309 -5.60 -5.66 -5.20
C ASN A 309 -4.55 -4.56 -5.21
N ASP A 310 -3.65 -4.59 -4.25
CA ASP A 310 -2.55 -3.64 -4.11
C ASP A 310 -1.31 -4.40 -3.63
N ILE A 311 -0.21 -4.32 -4.37
CA ILE A 311 1.02 -5.06 -4.08
C ILE A 311 2.13 -4.08 -3.76
N TRP A 312 2.67 -4.21 -2.56
CA TRP A 312 3.80 -3.42 -2.12
C TRP A 312 5.06 -4.25 -2.08
N GLY A 313 6.18 -3.59 -2.34
CA GLY A 313 7.46 -4.27 -2.36
C GLY A 313 8.63 -3.38 -2.00
N TRP A 314 9.81 -3.93 -2.19
CA TRP A 314 11.09 -3.30 -1.98
C TRP A 314 11.86 -3.26 -3.28
N ALA A 315 12.44 -2.12 -3.61
CA ALA A 315 13.23 -1.92 -4.81
C ALA A 315 14.63 -1.41 -4.47
N ILE A 316 15.59 -1.73 -5.33
CA ILE A 316 16.99 -1.33 -5.19
C ILE A 316 17.29 -0.28 -6.28
N PRO A 317 17.77 0.92 -5.93
CA PRO A 317 18.20 1.90 -6.93
C PRO A 317 19.31 1.36 -7.84
N LYS A 318 19.15 1.49 -9.15
CA LYS A 318 20.10 0.97 -10.15
C LYS A 318 21.47 1.63 -10.09
N ALA A 319 21.53 2.90 -9.71
CA ALA A 319 22.76 3.71 -9.66
C ALA A 319 23.70 3.34 -8.50
N LEU A 320 23.28 2.50 -7.55
CA LEU A 320 24.10 2.12 -6.41
C LEU A 320 25.37 1.37 -6.84
N PRO A 321 26.47 1.50 -6.07
CA PRO A 321 27.65 0.66 -6.22
C PRO A 321 27.34 -0.83 -6.11
N ALA A 322 28.06 -1.67 -6.87
CA ALA A 322 27.81 -3.11 -6.94
C ALA A 322 27.81 -3.80 -5.57
N GLU A 323 28.70 -3.44 -4.67
CA GLU A 323 28.77 -3.98 -3.31
C GLU A 323 27.50 -3.70 -2.49
N ARG A 324 26.96 -2.48 -2.58
CA ARG A 324 25.73 -2.09 -1.88
C ARG A 324 24.52 -2.80 -2.47
N LYS A 325 24.44 -2.93 -3.82
CA LYS A 325 23.39 -3.72 -4.49
C LYS A 325 23.42 -5.18 -4.05
N LYS A 326 24.62 -5.78 -4.01
CA LYS A 326 24.80 -7.17 -3.55
C LYS A 326 24.28 -7.34 -2.12
N LEU A 327 24.68 -6.46 -1.21
CA LEU A 327 24.27 -6.50 0.20
C LEU A 327 22.73 -6.32 0.34
N ALA A 328 22.14 -5.41 -0.44
CA ALA A 328 20.69 -5.23 -0.47
C ALA A 328 19.96 -6.47 -0.99
N LYS A 329 20.47 -7.12 -2.06
CA LYS A 329 19.90 -8.38 -2.58
C LYS A 329 19.98 -9.52 -1.54
N GLU A 330 21.08 -9.63 -0.80
CA GLU A 330 21.24 -10.62 0.28
C GLU A 330 20.21 -10.40 1.41
N MET A 331 19.98 -9.15 1.81
CA MET A 331 18.96 -8.81 2.81
C MET A 331 17.54 -9.13 2.30
N LEU A 332 17.23 -8.78 1.05
CA LEU A 332 15.90 -9.07 0.47
C LEU A 332 15.67 -10.56 0.25
N SER A 333 16.73 -11.32 -0.09
CA SER A 333 16.67 -12.79 -0.10
C SER A 333 16.36 -13.36 1.28
N ALA A 334 17.02 -12.86 2.32
CA ALA A 334 16.76 -13.29 3.69
C ALA A 334 15.32 -12.96 4.12
N PHE A 335 14.77 -11.83 3.71
CA PHE A 335 13.37 -11.48 3.94
C PHE A 335 12.41 -12.48 3.30
N LEU A 336 12.62 -12.83 2.02
CA LEU A 336 11.78 -13.78 1.32
C LEU A 336 11.82 -15.19 1.91
N LEU A 337 12.95 -15.57 2.53
CA LEU A 337 13.19 -16.91 3.07
C LEU A 337 12.91 -17.01 4.58
N ASP A 338 12.75 -15.89 5.32
CA ASP A 338 12.43 -15.93 6.76
C ASP A 338 10.92 -16.17 6.96
N GLU A 339 10.50 -17.42 6.82
CA GLU A 339 9.10 -17.82 6.97
C GLU A 339 8.56 -17.49 8.36
N GLU A 340 9.35 -17.65 9.41
CA GLU A 340 8.96 -17.28 10.79
C GLU A 340 8.72 -15.78 10.92
N GLY A 341 9.62 -14.96 10.39
CA GLY A 341 9.47 -13.50 10.36
C GLY A 341 8.22 -13.07 9.60
N GLN A 342 7.92 -13.71 8.47
CA GLN A 342 6.71 -13.43 7.70
C GLN A 342 5.43 -13.89 8.41
N ILE A 343 5.45 -14.99 9.17
CA ILE A 343 4.32 -15.39 10.03
C ILE A 343 4.11 -14.36 11.14
N GLN A 344 5.18 -13.86 11.76
CA GLN A 344 5.08 -12.80 12.76
C GLN A 344 4.55 -11.49 12.17
N MET A 345 4.96 -11.15 10.94
CA MET A 345 4.43 -10.01 10.19
C MET A 345 2.92 -10.15 9.95
N TRP A 346 2.47 -11.34 9.50
CA TRP A 346 1.05 -11.67 9.38
C TRP A 346 0.31 -11.52 10.71
N ASN A 347 0.78 -12.16 11.77
CA ASN A 347 0.13 -12.16 13.09
C ASN A 347 -0.02 -10.75 13.67
N LYS A 348 0.95 -9.87 13.36
CA LYS A 348 0.94 -8.48 13.82
C LYS A 348 0.02 -7.59 13.02
N THR A 349 -0.17 -7.88 11.73
CA THR A 349 -0.81 -6.93 10.81
C THR A 349 -2.02 -7.49 10.08
N GLY A 350 -2.04 -8.77 9.71
CA GLY A 350 -3.02 -9.36 8.80
C GLY A 350 -2.73 -9.08 7.32
N GLY A 351 -1.52 -8.61 7.00
CA GLY A 351 -1.08 -8.42 5.61
C GLY A 351 -0.54 -9.74 5.02
N PRO A 352 -1.14 -10.27 3.94
CA PRO A 352 -0.68 -11.51 3.31
C PRO A 352 0.79 -11.43 2.88
N PRO A 353 1.68 -12.29 3.40
CA PRO A 353 3.10 -12.27 3.08
C PRO A 353 3.37 -12.70 1.63
N PRO A 354 4.55 -12.34 1.06
CA PRO A 354 4.84 -12.65 -0.33
C PRO A 354 5.12 -14.15 -0.58
N ASN A 355 5.65 -14.87 0.40
CA ASN A 355 6.03 -16.28 0.25
C ASN A 355 4.83 -17.21 0.41
N MET A 356 4.49 -17.94 -0.66
CA MET A 356 3.35 -18.89 -0.68
C MET A 356 3.50 -20.07 0.29
N ASP A 357 4.72 -20.45 0.67
CA ASP A 357 4.90 -21.52 1.66
C ASP A 357 4.44 -21.07 3.05
N VAL A 358 4.51 -19.76 3.33
CA VAL A 358 3.96 -19.17 4.55
C VAL A 358 2.43 -19.25 4.56
N TRP A 359 1.76 -19.05 3.42
CA TRP A 359 0.31 -19.14 3.31
C TRP A 359 -0.24 -20.50 3.76
N LYS A 360 0.51 -21.57 3.49
CA LYS A 360 0.16 -22.93 3.89
C LYS A 360 0.23 -23.14 5.41
N LYS A 361 0.97 -22.28 6.10
CA LYS A 361 1.22 -22.34 7.55
C LYS A 361 0.33 -21.40 8.36
N ILE A 362 -0.33 -20.45 7.70
CA ILE A 362 -1.30 -19.57 8.35
C ILE A 362 -2.62 -20.29 8.48
N ASP A 363 -3.03 -20.54 9.73
CA ASP A 363 -4.34 -21.14 10.05
C ASP A 363 -5.04 -20.31 11.13
N ASP A 364 -5.61 -19.20 10.73
CA ASP A 364 -6.45 -18.36 11.59
C ASP A 364 -7.77 -17.94 10.91
N PRO A 365 -8.77 -17.50 11.67
CA PRO A 365 -10.08 -17.16 11.13
C PRO A 365 -10.04 -16.03 10.09
N PHE A 366 -9.16 -15.05 10.25
CA PHE A 366 -9.06 -13.94 9.32
C PHE A 366 -8.49 -14.38 7.97
N TRP A 367 -7.45 -15.23 7.98
CA TRP A 367 -6.90 -15.82 6.76
C TRP A 367 -7.91 -16.67 6.00
N ARG A 368 -8.67 -17.52 6.73
CA ARG A 368 -9.75 -18.29 6.11
C ARG A 368 -10.79 -17.37 5.46
N LYS A 369 -11.12 -16.25 6.11
CA LYS A 369 -12.07 -15.27 5.57
C LYS A 369 -11.54 -14.54 4.35
N ILE A 370 -10.26 -14.18 4.32
CA ILE A 370 -9.60 -13.61 3.12
C ILE A 370 -9.67 -14.61 1.95
N LYS A 371 -9.35 -15.89 2.20
CA LYS A 371 -9.43 -16.91 1.16
C LYS A 371 -10.85 -17.05 0.61
N GLU A 372 -11.82 -17.25 1.49
CA GLU A 372 -13.23 -17.39 1.12
C GLU A 372 -13.74 -16.22 0.27
N LEU A 373 -13.47 -14.98 0.67
CA LEU A 373 -14.05 -13.81 0.04
C LEU A 373 -13.30 -13.35 -1.21
N TYR A 374 -11.98 -13.55 -1.28
CA TYR A 374 -11.16 -12.89 -2.27
C TYR A 374 -10.27 -13.82 -3.11
N LEU A 375 -9.82 -14.95 -2.55
CA LEU A 375 -8.89 -15.84 -3.25
C LEU A 375 -9.57 -17.04 -3.91
N ASP A 376 -10.57 -17.62 -3.24
CA ASP A 376 -11.27 -18.82 -3.73
C ASP A 376 -12.42 -18.48 -4.70
N VAL A 377 -12.84 -17.23 -4.79
CA VAL A 377 -13.78 -16.74 -5.79
C VAL A 377 -13.02 -16.18 -7.01
N LYS A 378 -13.72 -16.00 -8.14
CA LYS A 378 -13.15 -15.34 -9.33
C LYS A 378 -13.66 -13.89 -9.41
N PRO A 379 -13.15 -12.97 -8.59
CA PRO A 379 -13.62 -11.60 -8.60
C PRO A 379 -13.11 -10.85 -9.84
N THR A 380 -13.76 -9.77 -10.18
CA THR A 380 -13.16 -8.76 -11.04
C THR A 380 -12.06 -8.05 -10.24
N VAL A 381 -10.81 -8.31 -10.59
CA VAL A 381 -9.66 -7.67 -9.92
C VAL A 381 -9.50 -6.25 -10.43
N ARG A 382 -9.32 -5.33 -9.50
CA ARG A 382 -8.98 -3.93 -9.74
C ARG A 382 -7.75 -3.57 -8.91
N GLY A 383 -7.00 -2.60 -9.38
CA GLY A 383 -5.77 -2.16 -8.72
C GLY A 383 -5.14 -0.98 -9.45
N ALA A 384 -3.83 -0.87 -9.36
CA ALA A 384 -3.07 0.19 -9.98
C ALA A 384 -3.28 0.29 -11.49
N TYR A 385 -3.12 1.49 -12.01
CA TYR A 385 -3.16 1.79 -13.42
C TYR A 385 -1.72 1.83 -13.98
N TYR A 386 -1.47 1.07 -15.05
CA TYR A 386 -0.12 0.77 -15.53
C TYR A 386 0.41 1.81 -16.53
N PHE A 387 0.56 3.06 -16.09
CA PHE A 387 1.24 4.09 -16.88
C PHE A 387 2.00 5.09 -15.99
N ALA A 388 3.09 5.66 -16.52
CA ALA A 388 4.03 6.44 -15.73
C ALA A 388 3.39 7.67 -15.04
N ASN A 389 2.42 8.29 -15.70
CA ASN A 389 1.77 9.51 -15.19
C ASN A 389 0.56 9.22 -14.28
N TRP A 390 0.37 7.97 -13.84
CA TRP A 390 -0.75 7.65 -12.95
C TRP A 390 -0.76 8.48 -11.66
N PRO A 391 0.34 8.72 -10.95
CA PRO A 391 0.31 9.56 -9.74
C PRO A 391 -0.26 10.96 -9.99
N GLY A 392 0.12 11.60 -11.08
CA GLY A 392 -0.42 12.90 -11.50
C GLY A 392 -1.88 12.82 -11.91
N THR A 393 -2.26 11.78 -12.63
CA THR A 393 -3.64 11.50 -13.05
C THR A 393 -4.54 11.25 -11.85
N HIS A 394 -4.08 10.45 -10.89
CA HIS A 394 -4.79 10.18 -9.64
C HIS A 394 -5.05 11.46 -8.85
N LYS A 395 -4.05 12.34 -8.77
CA LYS A 395 -4.23 13.66 -8.14
C LYS A 395 -5.29 14.50 -8.84
N ALA A 396 -5.23 14.62 -10.17
CA ALA A 396 -6.19 15.38 -10.95
C ALA A 396 -7.61 14.82 -10.80
N PHE A 397 -7.75 13.49 -10.86
CA PHE A 397 -9.01 12.81 -10.61
C PHE A 397 -9.55 13.07 -9.21
N SER A 398 -8.71 12.92 -8.18
CA SER A 398 -9.08 13.16 -6.78
C SER A 398 -9.59 14.58 -6.54
N ASP A 399 -8.96 15.57 -7.17
CA ASP A 399 -9.42 16.97 -7.10
C ASP A 399 -10.81 17.15 -7.70
N VAL A 400 -11.11 16.50 -8.82
CA VAL A 400 -12.42 16.58 -9.48
C VAL A 400 -13.51 15.95 -8.62
N VAL A 401 -13.30 14.72 -8.17
CA VAL A 401 -14.34 14.01 -7.39
C VAL A 401 -14.56 14.62 -6.02
N THR A 402 -13.51 15.16 -5.39
CA THR A 402 -13.65 15.91 -4.13
C THR A 402 -14.53 17.15 -4.34
N ARG A 403 -14.26 17.95 -5.38
CA ARG A 403 -15.09 19.11 -5.71
C ARG A 403 -16.54 18.72 -6.01
N ALA A 404 -16.76 17.59 -6.69
CA ALA A 404 -18.10 17.09 -6.97
C ALA A 404 -18.89 16.78 -5.68
N VAL A 405 -18.24 16.22 -4.65
CA VAL A 405 -18.92 15.83 -3.39
C VAL A 405 -19.07 16.96 -2.40
N ILE A 406 -18.13 17.91 -2.34
CA ILE A 406 -18.27 19.07 -1.45
C ILE A 406 -19.14 20.19 -2.02
N GLY A 407 -19.37 20.19 -3.34
CA GLY A 407 -20.20 21.17 -4.05
C GLY A 407 -21.70 20.94 -3.87
N LYS A 408 -22.49 21.54 -4.73
CA LYS A 408 -23.92 21.29 -4.79
C LYS A 408 -24.21 20.02 -5.61
N ARG A 409 -25.26 19.29 -5.21
CA ARG A 409 -25.62 18.04 -5.87
C ARG A 409 -25.95 18.24 -7.37
N GLU A 410 -26.66 19.31 -7.69
CA GLU A 410 -27.03 19.66 -9.06
C GLU A 410 -25.83 20.00 -9.96
N ASP A 411 -24.69 20.39 -9.38
CA ASP A 411 -23.47 20.75 -10.12
C ASP A 411 -22.59 19.53 -10.44
N ILE A 412 -22.86 18.37 -9.84
CA ILE A 412 -22.03 17.15 -10.00
C ILE A 412 -21.77 16.82 -11.48
N PRO A 413 -22.77 16.73 -12.38
CA PRO A 413 -22.52 16.39 -13.78
C PRO A 413 -21.59 17.38 -14.47
N LYS A 414 -21.75 18.67 -14.17
CA LYS A 414 -20.91 19.74 -14.73
C LYS A 414 -19.47 19.64 -14.22
N VAL A 415 -19.28 19.46 -12.91
CA VAL A 415 -17.95 19.33 -12.30
C VAL A 415 -17.19 18.15 -12.86
N LEU A 416 -17.83 17.00 -13.02
CA LEU A 416 -17.24 15.79 -13.62
C LEU A 416 -16.84 16.03 -15.08
N LYS A 417 -17.72 16.60 -15.87
CA LYS A 417 -17.46 16.91 -17.28
C LYS A 417 -16.33 17.92 -17.45
N ASP A 418 -16.36 19.03 -16.71
CA ASP A 418 -15.34 20.07 -16.77
C ASP A 418 -13.96 19.55 -16.30
N GLY A 419 -13.96 18.55 -15.42
CA GLY A 419 -12.75 17.92 -14.89
C GLY A 419 -12.04 16.99 -15.86
N MET A 420 -12.69 16.54 -16.95
CA MET A 420 -12.10 15.58 -17.89
C MET A 420 -10.81 16.08 -18.52
N GLN A 421 -10.74 17.35 -18.89
CA GLN A 421 -9.54 17.91 -19.52
C GLN A 421 -8.33 17.88 -18.55
N SER A 422 -8.52 18.22 -17.28
CA SER A 422 -7.43 18.19 -16.30
C SER A 422 -6.90 16.78 -16.06
N VAL A 423 -7.77 15.77 -16.07
CA VAL A 423 -7.36 14.35 -15.95
C VAL A 423 -6.64 13.89 -17.23
N HIS A 424 -7.11 14.30 -18.41
CA HIS A 424 -6.45 14.00 -19.68
C HIS A 424 -5.03 14.60 -19.72
N ASP A 425 -4.89 15.87 -19.39
CA ASP A 425 -3.62 16.57 -19.42
C ASP A 425 -2.61 15.96 -18.43
N ALA A 426 -3.08 15.55 -17.25
CA ALA A 426 -2.24 14.87 -16.27
C ALA A 426 -1.80 13.49 -16.75
N ALA A 427 -2.65 12.77 -17.47
CA ALA A 427 -2.37 11.43 -17.95
C ALA A 427 -1.43 11.40 -19.17
N THR A 428 -1.37 12.49 -19.94
CA THR A 428 -0.60 12.58 -21.19
C THR A 428 0.74 13.32 -21.07
N LYS A 429 1.03 13.90 -19.90
CA LYS A 429 2.35 14.52 -19.59
C LYS A 429 3.41 13.46 -19.39
#